data_ff6a642cf8a9bcd18750288490957312
#
_entry.id   ff6a642cf8a9bcd18750288490957312
#
_cell.length_a   1.000
_cell.length_b   1.000
_cell.length_c   1.000
_cell.angle_alpha   90.00
_cell.angle_beta   90.00
_cell.angle_gamma   90.00
#
_symmetry.space_group_name_H-M   'P 1'
#
loop_
_entity.id
_entity.type
_entity.pdbx_description
1 polymer ?
#
loop_
_entity_poly.entity_id
_entity_poly.type
_entity_poly.pdbx_seq_one_letter_code
_entity_poly.pdbx_strand_id
1 'polypeptide(L)'
;MFIPKCKKCGGKVISAYTNIEIETNGVLKTVTNTPAKKFSKCGHIIVDDITMEKAKQYANDYPANTIDYAMCEAEEVAVIQTLLL
;
A
#
# COMPACT_ATOMS: atom_id res chain seq x y z
N MET A 1 -3.38 15.78 -10.37
CA MET A 1 -3.62 15.14 -9.07
C MET A 1 -3.14 16.05 -7.96
N PHE A 2 -3.93 16.20 -6.95
CA PHE A 2 -3.60 17.05 -5.82
C PHE A 2 -2.70 16.29 -4.83
N ILE A 3 -1.56 16.88 -4.50
CA ILE A 3 -0.66 16.30 -3.50
C ILE A 3 -0.86 17.07 -2.19
N PRO A 4 -1.37 16.40 -1.13
CA PRO A 4 -1.62 17.09 0.12
C PRO A 4 -0.32 17.49 0.80
N LYS A 5 -0.31 18.69 1.39
CA LYS A 5 0.80 19.14 2.23
C LYS A 5 0.41 18.96 3.69
N CYS A 6 1.38 18.67 4.52
CA CYS A 6 1.15 18.61 5.95
C CYS A 6 0.88 20.03 6.49
N LYS A 7 -0.35 20.24 6.95
CA LYS A 7 -0.76 21.56 7.45
C LYS A 7 -0.04 21.95 8.74
N LYS A 8 0.46 20.97 9.49
CA LYS A 8 1.13 21.23 10.77
C LYS A 8 2.56 21.72 10.60
N CYS A 9 3.30 21.20 9.65
CA CYS A 9 4.71 21.50 9.51
C CYS A 9 5.10 22.07 8.14
N GLY A 10 4.18 22.07 7.18
CA GLY A 10 4.48 22.55 5.83
C GLY A 10 5.53 21.73 5.09
N GLY A 11 5.83 20.51 5.54
CA GLY A 11 6.84 19.67 4.94
C GLY A 11 6.44 19.13 3.58
N LYS A 12 7.43 18.72 2.82
CA LYS A 12 7.20 18.10 1.52
C LYS A 12 6.75 16.64 1.68
N VAL A 13 6.03 16.15 0.69
CA VAL A 13 5.60 14.75 0.66
C VAL A 13 6.62 13.94 -0.12
N ILE A 14 7.08 12.85 0.48
CA ILE A 14 8.05 11.94 -0.14
C ILE A 14 7.45 10.53 -0.22
N SER A 15 7.96 9.74 -1.16
CA SER A 15 7.57 8.33 -1.28
C SER A 15 8.12 7.53 -0.11
N ALA A 16 7.32 6.62 0.41
CA ALA A 16 7.71 5.75 1.52
C ALA A 16 6.99 4.41 1.40
N TYR A 17 7.36 3.47 2.26
CA TYR A 17 6.70 2.17 2.36
C TYR A 17 6.33 1.92 3.80
N THR A 18 5.19 1.29 4.01
CA THR A 18 4.70 1.00 5.37
C THR A 18 4.04 -0.36 5.41
N ASN A 19 3.87 -0.87 6.62
CA ASN A 19 3.10 -2.08 6.85
C ASN A 19 1.72 -1.69 7.35
N ILE A 20 0.68 -2.31 6.79
CA ILE A 20 -0.70 -2.08 7.23
C ILE A 20 -1.32 -3.39 7.68
N GLU A 21 -2.23 -3.30 8.64
CA GLU A 21 -2.96 -4.45 9.13
C GLU A 21 -4.38 -4.44 8.58
N ILE A 22 -4.82 -5.58 8.05
CA ILE A 22 -6.14 -5.72 7.45
C ILE A 22 -6.80 -6.96 8.03
N GLU A 23 -8.03 -6.80 8.51
CA GLU A 23 -8.83 -7.92 8.99
C GLU A 23 -9.69 -8.46 7.87
N THR A 24 -9.54 -9.74 7.56
CA THR A 24 -10.37 -10.46 6.60
C THR A 24 -10.87 -11.76 7.23
N ASN A 25 -12.16 -12.00 7.16
CA ASN A 25 -12.79 -13.23 7.69
C ASN A 25 -12.41 -13.53 9.14
N GLY A 26 -12.27 -12.48 9.96
CA GLY A 26 -11.89 -12.63 11.35
C GLY A 26 -10.41 -12.86 11.60
N VAL A 27 -9.59 -12.82 10.56
CA VAL A 27 -8.13 -13.01 10.66
C VAL A 27 -7.43 -11.68 10.37
N LEU A 28 -6.51 -11.29 11.26
CA LEU A 28 -5.70 -10.10 11.06
C LEU A 28 -4.48 -10.44 10.21
N LYS A 29 -4.34 -9.77 9.09
CA LYS A 29 -3.22 -9.96 8.16
C LYS A 29 -2.40 -8.68 8.04
N THR A 30 -1.10 -8.83 7.84
CA THR A 30 -0.18 -7.70 7.65
C THR A 30 0.24 -7.64 6.18
N VAL A 31 0.05 -6.49 5.56
CA VAL A 31 0.53 -6.23 4.19
C VAL A 31 1.77 -5.36 4.31
N THR A 32 2.93 -5.93 3.93
CA THR A 32 4.22 -5.25 4.02
C THR A 32 4.56 -4.55 2.70
N ASN A 33 5.50 -3.62 2.75
CA ASN A 33 5.97 -2.87 1.58
C ASN A 33 4.85 -2.16 0.83
N THR A 34 3.83 -1.70 1.55
CA THR A 34 2.72 -0.95 0.96
C THR A 34 3.18 0.46 0.61
N PRO A 35 3.01 0.89 -0.66
CA PRO A 35 3.37 2.26 -1.04
C PRO A 35 2.60 3.29 -0.23
N ALA A 36 3.30 4.30 0.23
CA ALA A 36 2.72 5.34 1.06
C ALA A 36 3.40 6.68 0.77
N LYS A 37 2.87 7.73 1.37
CA LYS A 37 3.48 9.06 1.32
C LYS A 37 3.78 9.50 2.74
N LYS A 38 4.95 10.11 2.92
CA LYS A 38 5.41 10.56 4.22
C LYS A 38 5.72 12.05 4.15
N PHE A 39 5.26 12.80 5.15
CA PHE A 39 5.61 14.21 5.27
C PHE A 39 6.99 14.32 5.90
N SER A 40 7.93 14.97 5.18
CA SER A 40 9.34 14.95 5.53
C SER A 40 9.67 15.57 6.89
N LYS A 41 8.89 16.54 7.36
CA LYS A 41 9.15 17.22 8.63
C LYS A 41 8.50 16.53 9.82
N CYS A 42 7.24 16.13 9.70
CA CYS A 42 6.51 15.56 10.84
C CYS A 42 6.47 14.03 10.85
N GLY A 43 6.93 13.38 9.78
CA GLY A 43 6.97 11.94 9.73
C GLY A 43 5.61 11.26 9.58
N HIS A 44 4.54 12.02 9.36
CA HIS A 44 3.21 11.47 9.20
C HIS A 44 3.13 10.65 7.91
N ILE A 45 2.53 9.47 7.98
CA ILE A 45 2.42 8.54 6.83
C ILE A 45 0.96 8.44 6.40
N ILE A 46 0.73 8.56 5.09
CA ILE A 46 -0.60 8.46 4.49
C ILE A 46 -0.57 7.40 3.40
N VAL A 47 -1.58 6.52 3.39
CA VAL A 47 -1.78 5.53 2.33
C VAL A 47 -3.00 5.97 1.51
N ASP A 48 -2.85 6.03 0.18
CA ASP A 48 -3.93 6.40 -0.73
C ASP A 48 -5.08 5.38 -0.65
N ASP A 49 -6.31 5.83 -0.91
CA ASP A 49 -7.48 4.97 -0.91
C ASP A 49 -7.34 3.83 -1.91
N ILE A 50 -6.83 4.11 -3.10
CA ILE A 50 -6.61 3.09 -4.14
C ILE A 50 -5.62 2.03 -3.66
N THR A 51 -4.52 2.46 -3.03
CA THR A 51 -3.52 1.56 -2.48
C THR A 51 -4.10 0.72 -1.35
N MET A 52 -4.89 1.32 -0.48
CA MET A 52 -5.56 0.62 0.62
C MET A 52 -6.52 -0.43 0.09
N GLU A 53 -7.29 -0.12 -0.95
CA GLU A 53 -8.19 -1.06 -1.59
C GLU A 53 -7.45 -2.25 -2.18
N LYS A 54 -6.34 -2.00 -2.88
CA LYS A 54 -5.49 -3.07 -3.42
C LYS A 54 -4.92 -3.94 -2.31
N ALA A 55 -4.46 -3.34 -1.24
CA ALA A 55 -3.92 -4.07 -0.10
C ALA A 55 -4.98 -5.00 0.52
N LYS A 56 -6.22 -4.52 0.65
CA LYS A 56 -7.34 -5.34 1.13
C LYS A 56 -7.61 -6.50 0.20
N GLN A 57 -7.57 -6.26 -1.10
CA GLN A 57 -7.78 -7.30 -2.10
C GLN A 57 -6.70 -8.37 -2.03
N TYR A 58 -5.43 -7.97 -1.93
CA TYR A 58 -4.33 -8.91 -1.79
C TYR A 58 -4.46 -9.72 -0.50
N ALA A 59 -4.83 -9.07 0.61
CA ALA A 59 -5.03 -9.76 1.88
C ALA A 59 -6.15 -10.81 1.79
N ASN A 60 -7.18 -10.52 1.02
CA ASN A 60 -8.31 -11.44 0.82
C ASN A 60 -7.95 -12.59 -0.12
N ASP A 61 -7.16 -12.33 -1.16
CA ASP A 61 -6.83 -13.31 -2.20
C ASP A 61 -5.74 -14.29 -1.79
N TYR A 62 -4.85 -13.88 -0.89
CA TYR A 62 -3.71 -14.70 -0.48
C TYR A 62 -3.97 -15.32 0.90
N PRO A 63 -3.71 -16.63 1.07
CA PRO A 63 -3.99 -17.30 2.34
C PRO A 63 -2.97 -17.01 3.46
N ALA A 64 -1.85 -16.36 3.14
CA ALA A 64 -0.81 -16.07 4.15
C ALA A 64 -1.25 -14.96 5.09
N ASN A 65 -0.72 -14.97 6.32
CA ASN A 65 -0.97 -13.92 7.31
C ASN A 65 -0.12 -12.67 7.06
N THR A 66 1.02 -12.83 6.40
CA THR A 66 1.89 -11.73 6.00
C THR A 66 1.99 -11.73 4.48
N ILE A 67 1.70 -10.59 3.86
CA ILE A 67 1.63 -10.44 2.42
C ILE A 67 2.53 -9.29 2.02
N ASP A 68 3.35 -9.49 0.97
CA ASP A 68 4.22 -8.45 0.43
C ASP A 68 3.50 -7.76 -0.72
N TYR A 69 3.12 -6.49 -0.54
CA TYR A 69 2.41 -5.71 -1.55
C TYR A 69 3.21 -5.64 -2.86
N ALA A 70 4.51 -5.40 -2.76
CA ALA A 70 5.36 -5.27 -3.95
C ALA A 70 5.38 -6.57 -4.76
N MET A 71 5.45 -7.72 -4.12
CA MET A 71 5.40 -9.02 -4.80
C MET A 71 4.05 -9.25 -5.48
N CYS A 72 2.96 -8.97 -4.78
CA CYS A 72 1.62 -9.13 -5.35
C CYS A 72 1.41 -8.24 -6.56
N GLU A 73 1.86 -7.00 -6.49
CA GLU A 73 1.77 -6.06 -7.61
C GLU A 73 2.62 -6.52 -8.79
N ALA A 74 3.82 -7.03 -8.54
CA ALA A 74 4.69 -7.54 -9.60
C ALA A 74 4.06 -8.75 -10.30
N GLU A 75 3.45 -9.67 -9.56
CA GLU A 75 2.75 -10.82 -10.12
C GLU A 75 1.55 -10.39 -10.96
N GLU A 76 0.77 -9.41 -10.50
CA GLU A 76 -0.37 -8.88 -11.22
C GLU A 76 0.07 -8.26 -12.55
N VAL A 77 1.13 -7.47 -12.56
CA VAL A 77 1.68 -6.85 -13.78
C VAL A 77 2.19 -7.92 -14.73
N ALA A 78 2.87 -8.94 -14.24
CA ALA A 78 3.40 -10.03 -15.07
C ALA A 78 2.26 -10.78 -15.76
N VAL A 79 1.17 -11.06 -15.06
CA VAL A 79 0.00 -11.74 -15.64
C VAL A 79 -0.64 -10.88 -16.72
N ILE A 80 -0.79 -9.58 -16.50
CA ILE A 80 -1.36 -8.67 -17.49
C ILE A 80 -0.48 -8.62 -18.74
N GLN A 81 0.84 -8.55 -18.59
CA GLN A 81 1.76 -8.54 -19.71
C GLN A 81 1.69 -9.83 -20.52
N THR A 82 1.57 -10.98 -19.85
CA THR A 82 1.44 -12.27 -20.51
C THR A 82 0.15 -12.33 -21.34
N LEU A 83 -0.95 -11.80 -20.83
CA LEU A 83 -2.22 -11.79 -21.54
C LEU A 83 -2.24 -10.87 -22.75
N LEU A 84 -1.41 -9.83 -22.76
CA LEU A 84 -1.33 -8.86 -23.86
C LEU A 84 -0.42 -9.33 -25.00
N LEU A 85 0.40 -10.31 -24.74
CA LEU A 85 1.26 -10.90 -25.76
C LEU A 85 0.52 -12.00 -26.53
#